data_56e4bebacebdf33ac2890238e95649fa
#
_entry.id   56e4bebacebdf33ac2890238e95649fa
#
_cell.length_a   1.000
_cell.length_b   1.000
_cell.length_c   1.000
_cell.angle_alpha   90.00
_cell.angle_beta   90.00
_cell.angle_gamma   90.00
#
_symmetry.space_group_name_H-M   'P 1'
#
loop_
_entity.id
_entity.type
_entity.pdbx_description
1 polymer ?
#
loop_
_entity_poly.entity_id
_entity_poly.type
_entity_poly.pdbx_seq_one_letter_code
_entity_poly.pdbx_strand_id
1 'polypeptide(L)'
;MTAPGADPSLGDLSRAELGELLDGEPAYRLDQVWDGLYRQRRPLFELTNVPKSLRQAIGELLPPALTLVRTQSADRGTTTKHLWSLRDGHLVESVLMRYRNRTTLCISSQAGCAMACSFCATGQVGFDRNLSVGEIVEQVLGTLQETGSNDRSASGGAINIVFMGMGDPLANYEAVWAAVERFHGDMGIGARHITVSTVGVIPGIERLAAAAQPVNLAVSLHAANDRLRNRIAPINRTYPLRDLARSLADYRRAKRRRISFEWAMIGGVNDTDRDAAELAAYARPLAAHVNLIPLNPTPGYGHQPSPAGRIEHFAAELSSHGVNVTVRQNRGTSIDAACGQLRADKLVSIGRHGRGARARAER
;
A
#
# COMPACT_ATOMS: atom_id res chain seq x y z
N MET A 1 4.70 -16.42 -7.52
CA MET A 1 5.39 -16.48 -8.83
C MET A 1 6.11 -15.16 -9.03
N THR A 2 7.44 -15.17 -9.03
CA THR A 2 8.27 -14.00 -9.38
C THR A 2 7.92 -13.50 -10.78
N ALA A 3 8.08 -12.20 -11.04
CA ALA A 3 7.97 -11.66 -12.40
C ALA A 3 8.91 -12.44 -13.33
N PRO A 4 8.52 -12.78 -14.58
CA PRO A 4 9.36 -13.54 -15.48
C PRO A 4 10.67 -12.80 -15.72
N GLY A 5 11.79 -13.35 -15.25
CA GLY A 5 13.15 -12.86 -15.54
C GLY A 5 13.90 -12.16 -14.41
N ALA A 6 13.36 -12.02 -13.21
CA ALA A 6 14.11 -11.52 -12.07
C ALA A 6 14.47 -12.69 -11.12
N ASP A 7 15.75 -12.80 -10.76
CA ASP A 7 16.20 -13.71 -9.72
C ASP A 7 15.47 -13.41 -8.40
N PRO A 8 15.11 -14.42 -7.59
CA PRO A 8 14.40 -14.19 -6.33
C PRO A 8 15.26 -13.37 -5.35
N SER A 9 14.63 -12.59 -4.50
CA SER A 9 15.24 -12.00 -3.31
C SER A 9 15.06 -12.91 -2.10
N LEU A 10 15.77 -12.64 -1.02
CA LEU A 10 15.59 -13.35 0.23
C LEU A 10 14.15 -13.22 0.76
N GLY A 11 13.50 -12.10 0.51
CA GLY A 11 12.10 -11.85 0.88
C GLY A 11 11.08 -12.66 0.09
N ASP A 12 11.45 -13.18 -1.08
CA ASP A 12 10.57 -14.01 -1.91
C ASP A 12 10.48 -15.45 -1.42
N LEU A 13 11.52 -15.96 -0.76
CA LEU A 13 11.56 -17.34 -0.30
C LEU A 13 10.60 -17.59 0.87
N SER A 14 9.88 -18.70 0.81
CA SER A 14 9.23 -19.27 1.98
C SER A 14 10.28 -19.80 2.97
N ARG A 15 9.87 -20.06 4.20
CA ARG A 15 10.77 -20.66 5.20
C ARG A 15 11.25 -22.06 4.78
N ALA A 16 10.42 -22.82 4.07
CA ALA A 16 10.78 -24.13 3.54
C ALA A 16 11.87 -24.02 2.46
N GLU A 17 11.67 -23.13 1.47
CA GLU A 17 12.66 -22.88 0.41
C GLU A 17 13.99 -22.35 0.96
N LEU A 18 13.96 -21.48 1.99
CA LEU A 18 15.18 -21.09 2.68
C LEU A 18 15.83 -22.27 3.41
N GLY A 19 15.02 -23.18 3.97
CA GLY A 19 15.52 -24.42 4.59
C GLY A 19 16.24 -25.32 3.59
N GLU A 20 15.70 -25.49 2.39
CA GLU A 20 16.32 -26.23 1.30
C GLU A 20 17.63 -25.58 0.84
N LEU A 21 17.67 -24.23 0.76
CA LEU A 21 18.87 -23.49 0.43
C LEU A 21 19.99 -23.66 1.47
N LEU A 22 19.62 -23.85 2.73
CA LEU A 22 20.53 -24.05 3.85
C LEU A 22 20.83 -25.53 4.12
N ASP A 23 20.53 -26.41 3.14
CA ASP A 23 20.89 -27.84 3.28
C ASP A 23 22.40 -27.99 3.49
N GLY A 24 22.77 -28.83 4.46
CA GLY A 24 24.15 -28.97 4.91
C GLY A 24 24.57 -28.04 6.06
N GLU A 25 23.84 -26.98 6.35
CA GLU A 25 24.02 -26.16 7.56
C GLU A 25 23.26 -26.78 8.76
N PRO A 26 23.71 -26.52 10.01
CA PRO A 26 22.95 -26.94 11.19
C PRO A 26 21.50 -26.41 11.18
N ALA A 27 20.52 -27.24 11.51
CA ALA A 27 19.09 -26.92 11.43
C ALA A 27 18.69 -25.59 12.11
N TYR A 28 19.36 -25.22 13.21
CA TYR A 28 19.09 -23.94 13.91
C TYR A 28 19.48 -22.71 13.09
N ARG A 29 20.24 -22.83 11.99
CA ARG A 29 20.61 -21.71 11.11
C ARG A 29 19.40 -21.11 10.42
N LEU A 30 18.47 -21.95 9.99
CA LEU A 30 17.19 -21.50 9.43
C LEU A 30 16.45 -20.59 10.41
N ASP A 31 16.36 -20.99 11.67
CA ASP A 31 15.70 -20.17 12.70
C ASP A 31 16.45 -18.86 12.95
N GLN A 32 17.78 -18.90 13.01
CA GLN A 32 18.60 -17.70 13.23
C GLN A 32 18.41 -16.68 12.11
N VAL A 33 18.41 -17.12 10.85
CA VAL A 33 18.21 -16.23 9.70
C VAL A 33 16.77 -15.73 9.68
N TRP A 34 15.79 -16.63 9.76
CA TRP A 34 14.37 -16.30 9.67
C TRP A 34 13.88 -15.38 10.79
N ASP A 35 14.16 -15.72 12.04
CA ASP A 35 13.79 -14.90 13.18
C ASP A 35 14.55 -13.56 13.18
N GLY A 36 15.81 -13.56 12.77
CA GLY A 36 16.59 -12.35 12.61
C GLY A 36 15.98 -11.37 11.64
N LEU A 37 15.56 -11.85 10.47
CA LEU A 37 14.94 -11.03 9.43
C LEU A 37 13.54 -10.54 9.83
N TYR A 38 12.66 -11.43 10.28
CA TYR A 38 11.24 -11.11 10.41
C TYR A 38 10.82 -10.73 11.82
N ARG A 39 11.28 -11.43 12.84
CA ARG A 39 10.93 -11.15 14.24
C ARG A 39 11.75 -10.02 14.82
N GLN A 40 13.07 -10.04 14.60
CA GLN A 40 13.98 -8.99 15.04
C GLN A 40 14.06 -7.82 14.03
N ARG A 41 13.65 -8.05 12.78
CA ARG A 41 13.62 -7.06 11.68
C ARG A 41 14.99 -6.47 11.38
N ARG A 42 16.05 -7.28 11.51
CA ARG A 42 17.42 -6.86 11.27
C ARG A 42 17.84 -7.17 9.83
N PRO A 43 18.66 -6.32 9.22
CA PRO A 43 19.29 -6.65 7.95
C PRO A 43 20.12 -7.94 8.06
N LEU A 44 20.17 -8.74 7.00
CA LEU A 44 20.91 -10.01 6.97
C LEU A 44 22.35 -9.84 7.48
N PHE A 45 23.05 -8.79 7.03
CA PHE A 45 24.44 -8.54 7.39
C PHE A 45 24.67 -8.15 8.85
N GLU A 46 23.63 -7.80 9.58
CA GLU A 46 23.65 -7.49 11.02
C GLU A 46 23.36 -8.69 11.93
N LEU A 47 23.06 -9.86 11.38
CA LEU A 47 22.76 -11.07 12.15
C LEU A 47 24.05 -11.70 12.67
N THR A 48 24.59 -11.16 13.77
CA THR A 48 25.90 -11.56 14.33
C THR A 48 25.94 -13.00 14.83
N ASN A 49 24.80 -13.62 15.08
CA ASN A 49 24.65 -15.04 15.44
C ASN A 49 24.69 -15.99 14.21
N VAL A 50 24.75 -15.46 12.98
CA VAL A 50 24.93 -16.20 11.73
C VAL A 50 26.38 -15.99 11.25
N PRO A 51 27.15 -17.02 10.83
CA PRO A 51 28.51 -16.85 10.33
C PRO A 51 28.60 -15.84 9.20
N LYS A 52 29.68 -15.06 9.18
CA LYS A 52 29.91 -14.02 8.17
C LYS A 52 29.92 -14.60 6.75
N SER A 53 30.58 -15.75 6.56
CA SER A 53 30.62 -16.47 5.27
C SER A 53 29.22 -16.84 4.77
N LEU A 54 28.36 -17.34 5.65
CA LEU A 54 27.00 -17.74 5.30
C LEU A 54 26.16 -16.50 4.95
N ARG A 55 26.27 -15.41 5.71
CA ARG A 55 25.58 -14.15 5.39
C ARG A 55 25.98 -13.59 4.03
N GLN A 56 27.27 -13.68 3.69
CA GLN A 56 27.77 -13.27 2.37
C GLN A 56 27.20 -14.17 1.27
N ALA A 57 27.29 -15.48 1.41
CA ALA A 57 26.76 -16.42 0.43
C ALA A 57 25.25 -16.22 0.17
N ILE A 58 24.45 -16.07 1.23
CA ILE A 58 23.02 -15.78 1.10
C ILE A 58 22.81 -14.43 0.40
N GLY A 59 23.54 -13.38 0.77
CA GLY A 59 23.36 -12.03 0.21
C GLY A 59 23.80 -11.91 -1.25
N GLU A 60 24.80 -12.71 -1.69
CA GLU A 60 25.22 -12.79 -3.09
C GLU A 60 24.20 -13.55 -3.94
N LEU A 61 23.65 -14.64 -3.42
CA LEU A 61 22.65 -15.46 -4.12
C LEU A 61 21.27 -14.79 -4.15
N LEU A 62 20.87 -14.14 -3.06
CA LEU A 62 19.57 -13.55 -2.83
C LEU A 62 19.68 -12.08 -2.44
N PRO A 63 20.14 -11.21 -3.35
CA PRO A 63 20.30 -9.80 -3.06
C PRO A 63 18.94 -9.13 -2.78
N PRO A 64 18.90 -7.97 -2.10
CA PRO A 64 17.67 -7.24 -1.80
C PRO A 64 16.83 -6.97 -3.05
N ALA A 65 15.52 -7.07 -2.93
CA ALA A 65 14.58 -6.74 -4.02
C ALA A 65 14.50 -5.22 -4.26
N LEU A 66 14.73 -4.44 -3.21
CA LEU A 66 14.58 -2.99 -3.20
C LEU A 66 15.88 -2.27 -2.89
N THR A 67 16.08 -1.13 -3.55
CA THR A 67 17.12 -0.15 -3.21
C THR A 67 16.47 1.18 -2.87
N LEU A 68 16.80 1.75 -1.71
CA LEU A 68 16.31 3.07 -1.32
C LEU A 68 16.94 4.15 -2.19
N VAL A 69 16.11 4.89 -2.92
CA VAL A 69 16.56 5.98 -3.83
C VAL A 69 16.47 7.33 -3.14
N ARG A 70 15.38 7.57 -2.42
CA ARG A 70 15.11 8.86 -1.78
C ARG A 70 14.14 8.73 -0.62
N THR A 71 14.38 9.54 0.41
CA THR A 71 13.49 9.75 1.54
C THR A 71 13.04 11.21 1.58
N GLN A 72 11.76 11.46 1.80
CA GLN A 72 11.19 12.80 1.97
C GLN A 72 10.35 12.82 3.23
N SER A 73 10.44 13.89 4.02
CA SER A 73 9.69 14.03 5.27
C SER A 73 8.80 15.28 5.28
N ALA A 74 7.62 15.13 5.87
CA ALA A 74 6.63 16.18 6.05
C ALA A 74 6.01 16.11 7.46
N ASP A 75 5.06 17.00 7.76
CA ASP A 75 4.29 17.01 9.00
C ASP A 75 5.22 17.01 10.24
N ARG A 76 6.26 17.84 10.23
CA ARG A 76 7.30 17.91 11.28
C ARG A 76 8.01 16.56 11.52
N GLY A 77 8.28 15.80 10.46
CA GLY A 77 8.96 14.51 10.52
C GLY A 77 8.07 13.33 10.91
N THR A 78 6.76 13.53 11.08
CA THR A 78 5.85 12.43 11.42
C THR A 78 5.32 11.67 10.20
N THR A 79 5.52 12.19 8.99
CA THR A 79 5.22 11.51 7.72
C THR A 79 6.50 11.42 6.90
N THR A 80 6.87 10.22 6.48
CA THR A 80 8.07 9.97 5.67
C THR A 80 7.69 9.13 4.46
N LYS A 81 8.02 9.62 3.26
CA LYS A 81 7.86 8.91 2.00
C LYS A 81 9.20 8.35 1.56
N HIS A 82 9.22 7.07 1.20
CA HIS A 82 10.37 6.37 0.66
C HIS A 82 10.11 6.07 -0.81
N LEU A 83 11.07 6.38 -1.66
CA LEU A 83 11.13 5.99 -3.06
C LEU A 83 12.11 4.84 -3.20
N TRP A 84 11.63 3.70 -3.68
CA TRP A 84 12.39 2.49 -3.88
C TRP A 84 12.59 2.20 -5.35
N SER A 85 13.78 1.77 -5.75
CA SER A 85 14.05 1.17 -7.05
C SER A 85 13.97 -0.34 -6.95
N LEU A 86 13.21 -0.93 -7.85
CA LEU A 86 13.17 -2.36 -8.10
C LEU A 86 14.38 -2.76 -8.96
N ARG A 87 14.73 -4.04 -9.01
CA ARG A 87 15.89 -4.52 -9.76
C ARG A 87 15.79 -4.29 -11.27
N ASP A 88 14.58 -4.27 -11.81
CA ASP A 88 14.28 -3.99 -13.22
C ASP A 88 14.21 -2.50 -13.55
N GLY A 89 14.49 -1.63 -12.57
CA GLY A 89 14.50 -0.18 -12.73
C GLY A 89 13.15 0.49 -12.56
N HIS A 90 12.05 -0.25 -12.31
CA HIS A 90 10.80 0.37 -11.92
C HIS A 90 10.93 0.99 -10.53
N LEU A 91 10.05 1.94 -10.24
CA LEU A 91 10.04 2.66 -8.99
C LEU A 91 8.71 2.45 -8.27
N VAL A 92 8.76 2.29 -6.95
CA VAL A 92 7.57 2.26 -6.10
C VAL A 92 7.77 3.13 -4.86
N GLU A 93 6.67 3.55 -4.26
CA GLU A 93 6.68 4.40 -3.09
C GLU A 93 6.00 3.72 -1.91
N SER A 94 6.54 3.95 -0.71
CA SER A 94 5.87 3.62 0.55
C SER A 94 5.87 4.83 1.47
N VAL A 95 4.93 4.87 2.42
CA VAL A 95 4.79 6.00 3.34
C VAL A 95 4.70 5.51 4.78
N LEU A 96 5.57 6.03 5.63
CA LEU A 96 5.53 5.85 7.07
C LEU A 96 4.81 7.04 7.71
N MET A 97 3.84 6.77 8.56
CA MET A 97 3.10 7.77 9.32
C MET A 97 3.19 7.44 10.82
N ARG A 98 3.80 8.32 11.59
CA ARG A 98 3.89 8.20 13.05
C ARG A 98 2.75 8.94 13.71
N TYR A 99 2.07 8.27 14.62
CA TYR A 99 1.06 8.81 15.51
C TYR A 99 1.50 8.63 16.96
N ARG A 100 0.85 9.29 17.89
CA ARG A 100 1.20 9.20 19.31
C ARG A 100 1.27 7.77 19.86
N ASN A 101 0.39 6.88 19.40
CA ASN A 101 0.21 5.52 19.93
C ASN A 101 0.28 4.41 18.87
N ARG A 102 0.64 4.74 17.63
CA ARG A 102 0.78 3.77 16.54
C ARG A 102 1.67 4.30 15.43
N THR A 103 2.22 3.39 14.70
CA THR A 103 2.90 3.64 13.41
C THR A 103 2.10 2.96 12.30
N THR A 104 1.89 3.66 11.18
CA THR A 104 1.20 3.11 10.01
C THR A 104 2.12 3.14 8.81
N LEU A 105 2.30 1.99 8.17
CA LEU A 105 3.02 1.88 6.89
C LEU A 105 1.99 1.70 5.78
N CYS A 106 2.02 2.62 4.83
CA CYS A 106 1.27 2.53 3.58
C CYS A 106 2.22 1.98 2.52
N ILE A 107 1.90 0.80 1.97
CA ILE A 107 2.77 0.06 1.05
C ILE A 107 2.10 -0.17 -0.29
N SER A 108 2.92 -0.34 -1.31
CA SER A 108 2.53 -0.60 -2.69
C SER A 108 2.46 -2.11 -2.98
N SER A 109 1.59 -2.50 -3.89
CA SER A 109 1.39 -3.88 -4.35
C SER A 109 1.68 -4.07 -5.84
N GLN A 110 1.82 -2.99 -6.59
CA GLN A 110 2.11 -3.00 -8.02
C GLN A 110 3.05 -1.84 -8.37
N ALA A 111 3.85 -1.98 -9.41
CA ALA A 111 4.45 -0.86 -10.12
C ALA A 111 3.39 -0.29 -11.07
N GLY A 112 2.92 0.92 -10.79
CA GLY A 112 1.73 1.48 -11.44
C GLY A 112 0.41 0.86 -10.98
N CYS A 113 -0.68 1.07 -11.74
CA CYS A 113 -2.01 0.53 -11.40
C CYS A 113 -2.91 0.41 -12.63
N ALA A 114 -3.48 -0.77 -12.86
CA ALA A 114 -4.38 -1.04 -13.99
C ALA A 114 -5.82 -0.50 -13.79
N MET A 115 -6.18 -0.02 -12.60
CA MET A 115 -7.55 0.36 -12.27
C MET A 115 -7.99 1.67 -12.92
N ALA A 116 -7.05 2.50 -13.40
CA ALA A 116 -7.28 3.73 -14.13
C ALA A 116 -8.27 4.71 -13.47
N CYS A 117 -8.27 4.78 -12.13
CA CYS A 117 -9.08 5.75 -11.40
C CYS A 117 -8.62 7.17 -11.78
N SER A 118 -9.55 8.01 -12.25
CA SER A 118 -9.21 9.31 -12.85
C SER A 118 -8.56 10.31 -11.89
N PHE A 119 -8.89 10.21 -10.59
CA PHE A 119 -8.41 11.09 -9.53
C PHE A 119 -7.11 10.60 -8.87
N CYS A 120 -6.57 9.45 -9.27
CA CYS A 120 -5.39 8.83 -8.66
C CYS A 120 -4.17 8.96 -9.58
N ALA A 121 -3.09 9.56 -9.09
CA ALA A 121 -1.86 9.74 -9.86
C ALA A 121 -1.28 8.40 -10.37
N THR A 122 -1.28 7.35 -9.52
CA THR A 122 -0.85 6.01 -9.92
C THR A 122 -1.69 5.45 -11.06
N GLY A 123 -3.03 5.64 -11.00
CA GLY A 123 -3.93 5.19 -12.07
C GLY A 123 -3.77 5.95 -13.40
N GLN A 124 -3.30 7.19 -13.34
CA GLN A 124 -3.01 8.02 -14.52
C GLN A 124 -1.72 7.60 -15.22
N VAL A 125 -0.73 7.08 -14.48
CA VAL A 125 0.55 6.61 -15.05
C VAL A 125 0.39 5.28 -15.79
N GLY A 126 -0.55 4.44 -15.39
CA GLY A 126 -0.77 3.11 -15.95
C GLY A 126 -0.18 1.99 -15.09
N PHE A 127 -0.12 0.79 -15.66
CA PHE A 127 0.32 -0.43 -14.98
C PHE A 127 1.55 -1.00 -15.69
N ASP A 128 2.59 -1.26 -14.94
CA ASP A 128 3.80 -1.94 -15.44
C ASP A 128 3.75 -3.43 -15.08
N ARG A 129 3.74 -3.77 -13.78
CA ARG A 129 3.69 -5.15 -13.30
C ARG A 129 3.26 -5.28 -11.83
N ASN A 130 2.95 -6.50 -11.44
CA ASN A 130 2.77 -6.87 -10.05
C ASN A 130 4.12 -6.89 -9.31
N LEU A 131 4.07 -6.56 -8.01
CA LEU A 131 5.23 -6.75 -7.12
C LEU A 131 5.30 -8.20 -6.65
N SER A 132 6.53 -8.68 -6.42
CA SER A 132 6.79 -9.96 -5.78
C SER A 132 6.52 -9.90 -4.26
N VAL A 133 6.55 -11.05 -3.61
CA VAL A 133 6.43 -11.14 -2.14
C VAL A 133 7.57 -10.37 -1.47
N GLY A 134 8.80 -10.59 -1.94
CA GLY A 134 9.99 -9.90 -1.43
C GLY A 134 9.89 -8.40 -1.58
N GLU A 135 9.48 -7.90 -2.76
CA GLU A 135 9.29 -6.47 -3.00
C GLU A 135 8.23 -5.83 -2.10
N ILE A 136 7.17 -6.57 -1.74
CA ILE A 136 6.15 -6.10 -0.80
C ILE A 136 6.68 -6.11 0.64
N VAL A 137 7.32 -7.19 1.05
CA VAL A 137 7.82 -7.37 2.43
C VAL A 137 8.97 -6.42 2.72
N GLU A 138 9.89 -6.24 1.78
CA GLU A 138 11.05 -5.36 1.95
C GLU A 138 10.66 -3.88 2.07
N GLN A 139 9.54 -3.42 1.53
CA GLN A 139 9.03 -2.06 1.82
C GLN A 139 8.81 -1.86 3.32
N VAL A 140 8.26 -2.87 4.02
CA VAL A 140 8.02 -2.80 5.47
C VAL A 140 9.33 -2.91 6.23
N LEU A 141 10.14 -3.92 5.93
CA LEU A 141 11.41 -4.14 6.63
C LEU A 141 12.37 -2.96 6.45
N GLY A 142 12.60 -2.54 5.20
CA GLY A 142 13.51 -1.43 4.88
C GLY A 142 13.07 -0.11 5.51
N THR A 143 11.76 0.20 5.48
CA THR A 143 11.24 1.41 6.13
C THR A 143 11.45 1.38 7.66
N LEU A 144 11.21 0.23 8.31
CA LEU A 144 11.40 0.09 9.75
C LEU A 144 12.88 0.16 10.15
N GLN A 145 13.76 -0.44 9.37
CA GLN A 145 15.20 -0.43 9.58
C GLN A 145 15.79 0.99 9.40
N GLU A 146 15.49 1.65 8.29
CA GLU A 146 15.98 2.99 7.95
C GLU A 146 15.58 4.02 9.01
N THR A 147 14.39 3.90 9.56
CA THR A 147 13.87 4.87 10.54
C THR A 147 14.16 4.52 11.99
N GLY A 148 14.88 3.43 12.27
CA GLY A 148 15.12 2.95 13.64
C GLY A 148 13.84 2.53 14.38
N SER A 149 12.73 2.35 13.65
CA SER A 149 11.41 2.00 14.23
C SER A 149 11.27 0.51 14.51
N ASN A 150 12.38 -0.23 14.60
CA ASN A 150 12.42 -1.66 14.95
C ASN A 150 12.09 -1.91 16.41
N ASP A 151 12.41 -0.97 17.29
CA ASP A 151 12.17 -1.09 18.71
C ASP A 151 10.71 -0.75 19.03
N ARG A 152 9.97 -1.75 19.54
CA ARG A 152 8.62 -1.55 20.08
C ARG A 152 8.61 -0.54 21.21
N SER A 153 9.74 -0.36 21.92
CA SER A 153 9.86 0.58 23.03
C SER A 153 10.01 2.03 22.56
N ALA A 154 10.60 2.28 21.38
CA ALA A 154 10.82 3.63 20.87
C ALA A 154 9.55 4.35 20.40
N SER A 155 8.50 3.60 20.00
CA SER A 155 7.21 4.17 19.58
C SER A 155 6.03 3.78 20.47
N GLY A 156 6.20 2.85 21.41
CA GLY A 156 5.19 2.41 22.38
C GLY A 156 3.87 1.90 21.81
N GLY A 157 3.74 1.76 20.46
CA GLY A 157 2.49 1.59 19.78
C GLY A 157 2.43 0.44 18.78
N ALA A 158 1.22 0.14 18.34
CA ALA A 158 0.95 -0.88 17.34
C ALA A 158 1.49 -0.47 15.96
N ILE A 159 2.06 -1.43 15.21
CA ILE A 159 2.36 -1.26 13.80
C ILE A 159 1.14 -1.65 12.99
N ASN A 160 0.66 -0.73 12.15
CA ASN A 160 -0.38 -0.98 11.18
C ASN A 160 0.21 -1.00 9.77
N ILE A 161 -0.24 -1.94 8.95
CA ILE A 161 0.10 -2.02 7.54
C ILE A 161 -1.17 -1.78 6.73
N VAL A 162 -1.12 -0.87 5.77
CA VAL A 162 -2.23 -0.59 4.86
C VAL A 162 -1.74 -0.71 3.42
N PHE A 163 -2.38 -1.56 2.63
CA PHE A 163 -2.15 -1.68 1.20
C PHE A 163 -2.97 -0.59 0.48
N MET A 164 -2.49 0.65 0.62
CA MET A 164 -3.13 1.84 0.03
C MET A 164 -2.12 2.69 -0.75
N GLY A 165 -0.98 2.11 -1.10
CA GLY A 165 0.04 2.70 -1.96
C GLY A 165 -0.30 2.54 -3.44
N MET A 166 0.72 2.22 -4.24
CA MET A 166 0.55 2.01 -5.68
C MET A 166 -0.03 0.61 -5.95
N GLY A 167 -1.03 0.55 -6.87
CA GLY A 167 -1.69 -0.68 -7.29
C GLY A 167 -2.92 -1.06 -6.47
N ASP A 168 -3.68 -2.04 -6.99
CA ASP A 168 -4.76 -2.69 -6.25
C ASP A 168 -4.26 -4.04 -5.72
N PRO A 169 -4.23 -4.26 -4.40
CA PRO A 169 -3.67 -5.48 -3.81
C PRO A 169 -4.46 -6.75 -4.19
N LEU A 170 -5.75 -6.65 -4.48
CA LEU A 170 -6.53 -7.80 -4.89
C LEU A 170 -6.36 -8.17 -6.36
N ALA A 171 -5.74 -7.30 -7.17
CA ALA A 171 -5.26 -7.64 -8.50
C ALA A 171 -3.89 -8.35 -8.48
N ASN A 172 -3.17 -8.31 -7.35
CA ASN A 172 -1.93 -9.05 -7.08
C ASN A 172 -2.10 -9.99 -5.87
N TYR A 173 -3.19 -10.74 -5.84
CA TYR A 173 -3.64 -11.44 -4.65
C TYR A 173 -2.60 -12.40 -4.08
N GLU A 174 -1.94 -13.21 -4.90
CA GLU A 174 -1.00 -14.27 -4.43
C GLU A 174 0.16 -13.66 -3.64
N ALA A 175 0.85 -12.69 -4.22
CA ALA A 175 1.99 -12.07 -3.57
C ALA A 175 1.57 -11.24 -2.34
N VAL A 176 0.44 -10.53 -2.44
CA VAL A 176 -0.11 -9.78 -1.30
C VAL A 176 -0.52 -10.70 -0.17
N TRP A 177 -1.15 -11.84 -0.47
CA TRP A 177 -1.57 -12.76 0.58
C TRP A 177 -0.38 -13.43 1.27
N ALA A 178 0.61 -13.87 0.50
CA ALA A 178 1.86 -14.40 1.06
C ALA A 178 2.57 -13.35 1.95
N ALA A 179 2.58 -12.08 1.55
CA ALA A 179 3.11 -11.00 2.38
C ALA A 179 2.28 -10.78 3.66
N VAL A 180 0.94 -10.87 3.59
CA VAL A 180 0.06 -10.80 4.76
C VAL A 180 0.36 -11.93 5.75
N GLU A 181 0.56 -13.15 5.27
CA GLU A 181 0.95 -14.30 6.10
C GLU A 181 2.30 -14.06 6.78
N ARG A 182 3.27 -13.49 6.05
CA ARG A 182 4.58 -13.10 6.58
C ARG A 182 4.45 -12.02 7.66
N PHE A 183 3.68 -10.98 7.41
CA PHE A 183 3.44 -9.91 8.39
C PHE A 183 2.73 -10.43 9.65
N HIS A 184 1.74 -11.30 9.47
CA HIS A 184 0.95 -11.82 10.58
C HIS A 184 1.68 -12.90 11.37
N GLY A 185 2.18 -13.93 10.67
CA GLY A 185 2.83 -15.10 11.27
C GLY A 185 4.24 -14.79 11.77
N ASP A 186 5.11 -14.37 10.86
CA ASP A 186 6.54 -14.25 11.15
C ASP A 186 6.91 -12.95 11.86
N MET A 187 6.31 -11.82 11.44
CA MET A 187 6.56 -10.51 12.07
C MET A 187 5.68 -10.23 13.28
N GLY A 188 4.67 -11.07 13.58
CA GLY A 188 3.79 -10.96 14.73
C GLY A 188 2.85 -9.75 14.68
N ILE A 189 2.52 -9.23 13.49
CA ILE A 189 1.58 -8.12 13.32
C ILE A 189 0.15 -8.68 13.31
N GLY A 190 -0.65 -8.31 14.31
CA GLY A 190 -2.01 -8.84 14.42
C GLY A 190 -2.86 -8.53 13.18
N ALA A 191 -3.68 -9.48 12.72
CA ALA A 191 -4.50 -9.32 11.51
C ALA A 191 -5.39 -8.05 11.53
N ARG A 192 -5.84 -7.59 12.70
CA ARG A 192 -6.58 -6.34 12.88
C ARG A 192 -5.76 -5.07 12.56
N HIS A 193 -4.46 -5.20 12.46
CA HIS A 193 -3.53 -4.13 12.13
C HIS A 193 -3.10 -4.15 10.66
N ILE A 194 -3.64 -5.09 9.88
CA ILE A 194 -3.42 -5.20 8.44
C ILE A 194 -4.72 -4.84 7.72
N THR A 195 -4.65 -3.88 6.81
CA THR A 195 -5.80 -3.46 5.99
C THR A 195 -5.46 -3.67 4.52
N VAL A 196 -6.28 -4.44 3.85
CA VAL A 196 -6.25 -4.60 2.39
C VAL A 196 -7.29 -3.65 1.80
N SER A 197 -6.85 -2.76 0.90
CA SER A 197 -7.74 -1.81 0.22
C SER A 197 -7.89 -2.19 -1.24
N THR A 198 -9.10 -2.15 -1.77
CA THR A 198 -9.38 -2.42 -3.18
C THR A 198 -10.40 -1.44 -3.73
N VAL A 199 -10.34 -1.18 -5.02
CA VAL A 199 -11.39 -0.44 -5.72
C VAL A 199 -12.59 -1.33 -6.06
N GLY A 200 -12.55 -2.62 -5.72
CA GLY A 200 -13.67 -3.54 -5.88
C GLY A 200 -13.40 -4.70 -6.84
N VAL A 201 -12.22 -5.31 -6.78
CA VAL A 201 -11.87 -6.53 -7.51
C VAL A 201 -12.59 -7.71 -6.83
N ILE A 202 -13.81 -8.04 -7.30
CA ILE A 202 -14.71 -9.03 -6.67
C ILE A 202 -14.03 -10.39 -6.47
N PRO A 203 -13.36 -11.02 -7.45
CA PRO A 203 -12.71 -12.32 -7.24
C PRO A 203 -11.70 -12.30 -6.10
N GLY A 204 -10.98 -11.17 -5.91
CA GLY A 204 -10.06 -11.00 -4.81
C GLY A 204 -10.77 -10.85 -3.46
N ILE A 205 -11.93 -10.18 -3.41
CA ILE A 205 -12.75 -10.07 -2.18
C ILE A 205 -13.27 -11.45 -1.76
N GLU A 206 -13.72 -12.26 -2.70
CA GLU A 206 -14.21 -13.63 -2.45
C GLU A 206 -13.09 -14.53 -1.90
N ARG A 207 -11.90 -14.45 -2.48
CA ARG A 207 -10.71 -15.16 -1.98
C ARG A 207 -10.34 -14.68 -0.57
N LEU A 208 -10.39 -13.37 -0.33
CA LEU A 208 -10.14 -12.80 0.99
C LEU A 208 -11.18 -13.26 2.02
N ALA A 209 -12.44 -13.43 1.60
CA ALA A 209 -13.50 -13.99 2.44
C ALA A 209 -13.23 -15.45 2.83
N ALA A 210 -12.62 -16.24 1.98
CA ALA A 210 -12.24 -17.64 2.23
C ALA A 210 -10.92 -17.79 3.02
N ALA A 211 -10.05 -16.79 3.01
CA ALA A 211 -8.73 -16.84 3.63
C ALA A 211 -8.79 -17.01 5.16
N ALA A 212 -7.72 -17.51 5.81
CA ALA A 212 -7.73 -17.79 7.25
C ALA A 212 -7.71 -16.52 8.11
N GLN A 213 -6.83 -15.57 7.79
CA GLN A 213 -6.58 -14.38 8.61
C GLN A 213 -7.70 -13.34 8.44
N PRO A 214 -8.30 -12.83 9.53
CA PRO A 214 -9.36 -11.83 9.48
C PRO A 214 -8.78 -10.40 9.39
N VAL A 215 -8.11 -10.08 8.28
CA VAL A 215 -7.61 -8.72 8.02
C VAL A 215 -8.76 -7.72 7.84
N ASN A 216 -8.49 -6.43 7.86
CA ASN A 216 -9.50 -5.42 7.55
C ASN A 216 -9.62 -5.22 6.04
N LEU A 217 -10.84 -4.99 5.57
CA LEU A 217 -11.12 -4.64 4.18
C LEU A 217 -11.57 -3.19 4.08
N ALA A 218 -10.86 -2.42 3.26
CA ALA A 218 -11.25 -1.10 2.82
C ALA A 218 -11.65 -1.15 1.34
N VAL A 219 -12.69 -0.42 0.97
CA VAL A 219 -13.15 -0.32 -0.42
C VAL A 219 -13.11 1.13 -0.85
N SER A 220 -12.29 1.43 -1.84
CA SER A 220 -12.25 2.72 -2.54
C SER A 220 -13.50 2.87 -3.39
N LEU A 221 -14.59 3.38 -2.77
CA LEU A 221 -15.91 3.42 -3.38
C LEU A 221 -16.12 4.65 -4.27
N HIS A 222 -15.94 5.84 -3.71
CA HIS A 222 -15.94 7.18 -4.32
C HIS A 222 -17.21 7.61 -5.07
N ALA A 223 -18.12 6.69 -5.39
CA ALA A 223 -19.47 6.96 -5.88
C ALA A 223 -20.40 5.80 -5.50
N ALA A 224 -21.67 6.10 -5.16
CA ALA A 224 -22.69 5.13 -4.80
C ALA A 224 -23.77 4.95 -5.89
N ASN A 225 -23.48 5.40 -7.11
CA ASN A 225 -24.26 5.10 -8.32
C ASN A 225 -23.33 4.71 -9.47
N ASP A 226 -23.76 3.72 -10.28
CA ASP A 226 -22.92 3.15 -11.34
C ASP A 226 -22.54 4.19 -12.41
N ARG A 227 -23.43 5.15 -12.72
CA ARG A 227 -23.17 6.17 -13.74
C ARG A 227 -21.95 7.01 -13.38
N LEU A 228 -21.87 7.50 -12.16
CA LEU A 228 -20.74 8.28 -11.69
C LEU A 228 -19.51 7.40 -11.49
N ARG A 229 -19.69 6.23 -10.86
CA ARG A 229 -18.58 5.33 -10.56
C ARG A 229 -17.90 4.82 -11.83
N ASN A 230 -18.64 4.55 -12.90
CA ASN A 230 -18.07 4.17 -14.20
C ASN A 230 -17.15 5.22 -14.81
N ARG A 231 -17.31 6.50 -14.44
CA ARG A 231 -16.47 7.60 -14.91
C ARG A 231 -15.19 7.75 -14.09
N ILE A 232 -15.30 7.63 -12.76
CA ILE A 232 -14.17 7.93 -11.85
C ILE A 232 -13.38 6.69 -11.46
N ALA A 233 -14.00 5.51 -11.47
CA ALA A 233 -13.41 4.20 -11.16
C ALA A 233 -13.87 3.16 -12.19
N PRO A 234 -13.22 3.06 -13.37
CA PRO A 234 -13.70 2.27 -14.52
C PRO A 234 -13.91 0.78 -14.26
N ILE A 235 -13.26 0.20 -13.26
CA ILE A 235 -13.47 -1.20 -12.82
C ILE A 235 -14.95 -1.50 -12.52
N ASN A 236 -15.76 -0.49 -12.20
CA ASN A 236 -17.17 -0.63 -11.96
C ASN A 236 -17.97 -1.17 -13.16
N ARG A 237 -17.46 -1.00 -14.38
CA ARG A 237 -18.05 -1.57 -15.60
C ARG A 237 -17.96 -3.10 -15.59
N THR A 238 -16.89 -3.64 -14.99
CA THR A 238 -16.70 -5.09 -14.82
C THR A 238 -17.43 -5.59 -13.58
N TYR A 239 -17.38 -4.82 -12.49
CA TYR A 239 -17.96 -5.18 -11.19
C TYR A 239 -18.90 -4.08 -10.71
N PRO A 240 -20.18 -4.08 -11.13
CA PRO A 240 -21.17 -3.08 -10.75
C PRO A 240 -21.43 -3.06 -9.24
N LEU A 241 -21.90 -1.93 -8.73
CA LEU A 241 -22.18 -1.73 -7.30
C LEU A 241 -23.05 -2.80 -6.68
N ARG A 242 -24.05 -3.31 -7.41
CA ARG A 242 -24.93 -4.39 -6.92
C ARG A 242 -24.15 -5.67 -6.61
N ASP A 243 -23.25 -6.06 -7.50
CA ASP A 243 -22.47 -7.31 -7.35
C ASP A 243 -21.36 -7.12 -6.31
N LEU A 244 -20.77 -5.94 -6.27
CA LEU A 244 -19.85 -5.54 -5.21
C LEU A 244 -20.52 -5.60 -3.83
N ALA A 245 -21.73 -5.06 -3.67
CA ALA A 245 -22.46 -5.11 -2.40
C ALA A 245 -22.70 -6.56 -1.93
N ARG A 246 -23.03 -7.48 -2.86
CA ARG A 246 -23.22 -8.91 -2.54
C ARG A 246 -21.92 -9.53 -2.03
N SER A 247 -20.83 -9.36 -2.74
CA SER A 247 -19.51 -9.89 -2.35
C SER A 247 -19.06 -9.32 -1.00
N LEU A 248 -19.30 -8.03 -0.73
CA LEU A 248 -19.00 -7.40 0.56
C LEU A 248 -19.87 -7.94 1.70
N ALA A 249 -21.14 -8.23 1.45
CA ALA A 249 -22.02 -8.86 2.44
C ALA A 249 -21.52 -10.26 2.81
N ASP A 250 -21.05 -11.03 1.83
CA ASP A 250 -20.48 -12.36 2.02
C ASP A 250 -19.16 -12.29 2.81
N TYR A 251 -18.27 -11.37 2.45
CA TYR A 251 -17.04 -11.10 3.22
C TYR A 251 -17.34 -10.76 4.69
N ARG A 252 -18.27 -9.84 4.93
CA ARG A 252 -18.65 -9.43 6.28
C ARG A 252 -19.21 -10.61 7.09
N ARG A 253 -20.01 -11.46 6.47
CA ARG A 253 -20.58 -12.66 7.08
C ARG A 253 -19.51 -13.67 7.46
N ALA A 254 -18.56 -13.91 6.56
CA ALA A 254 -17.46 -14.85 6.76
C ALA A 254 -16.45 -14.37 7.82
N LYS A 255 -16.05 -13.10 7.75
CA LYS A 255 -14.97 -12.56 8.61
C LYS A 255 -15.47 -11.91 9.90
N ARG A 256 -16.74 -11.56 10.00
CA ARG A 256 -17.31 -10.77 11.12
C ARG A 256 -16.53 -9.48 11.37
N ARG A 257 -15.96 -8.89 10.31
CA ARG A 257 -15.20 -7.65 10.34
C ARG A 257 -16.01 -6.53 9.71
N ARG A 258 -15.80 -5.31 10.24
CA ARG A 258 -16.37 -4.10 9.65
C ARG A 258 -15.61 -3.77 8.36
N ILE A 259 -16.37 -3.43 7.32
CA ILE A 259 -15.84 -2.90 6.07
C ILE A 259 -15.73 -1.39 6.21
N SER A 260 -14.69 -0.79 5.66
CA SER A 260 -14.62 0.66 5.48
C SER A 260 -14.77 1.04 4.01
N PHE A 261 -15.52 2.11 3.74
CA PHE A 261 -15.59 2.76 2.45
C PHE A 261 -14.73 4.02 2.48
N GLU A 262 -13.78 4.09 1.56
CA GLU A 262 -12.97 5.27 1.35
C GLU A 262 -13.67 6.13 0.28
N TRP A 263 -13.88 7.40 0.59
CA TRP A 263 -14.60 8.34 -0.27
C TRP A 263 -13.81 9.63 -0.42
N ALA A 264 -13.16 9.81 -1.57
CA ALA A 264 -12.50 11.07 -1.92
C ALA A 264 -13.59 12.14 -2.16
N MET A 265 -13.53 13.24 -1.41
CA MET A 265 -14.46 14.35 -1.53
C MET A 265 -14.03 15.27 -2.67
N ILE A 266 -14.67 15.12 -3.83
CA ILE A 266 -14.32 15.79 -5.08
C ILE A 266 -15.35 16.89 -5.36
N GLY A 267 -14.92 18.15 -5.27
CA GLY A 267 -15.81 19.30 -5.40
C GLY A 267 -16.61 19.31 -6.72
N GLY A 268 -17.92 19.40 -6.60
CA GLY A 268 -18.87 19.41 -7.73
C GLY A 268 -19.01 18.08 -8.48
N VAL A 269 -18.47 16.98 -7.95
CA VAL A 269 -18.51 15.67 -8.61
C VAL A 269 -19.31 14.65 -7.81
N ASN A 270 -18.97 14.45 -6.52
CA ASN A 270 -19.54 13.42 -5.65
C ASN A 270 -19.83 13.94 -4.22
N ASP A 271 -20.06 15.22 -4.08
CA ASP A 271 -20.21 15.90 -2.79
C ASP A 271 -21.58 16.53 -2.56
N THR A 272 -22.60 16.15 -3.34
CA THR A 272 -23.97 16.67 -3.17
C THR A 272 -24.73 15.92 -2.07
N ASP A 273 -25.86 16.47 -1.60
CA ASP A 273 -26.75 15.81 -0.64
C ASP A 273 -27.32 14.49 -1.21
N ARG A 274 -27.56 14.47 -2.51
CA ARG A 274 -27.96 13.26 -3.22
C ARG A 274 -26.87 12.19 -3.13
N ASP A 275 -25.59 12.54 -3.31
CA ASP A 275 -24.48 11.59 -3.19
C ASP A 275 -24.38 11.07 -1.75
N ALA A 276 -24.62 11.92 -0.73
CA ALA A 276 -24.66 11.51 0.67
C ALA A 276 -25.80 10.50 0.93
N ALA A 277 -27.00 10.76 0.42
CA ALA A 277 -28.14 9.88 0.56
C ALA A 277 -27.92 8.52 -0.16
N GLU A 278 -27.38 8.54 -1.39
CA GLU A 278 -27.03 7.33 -2.15
C GLU A 278 -25.95 6.52 -1.41
N LEU A 279 -24.90 7.17 -0.87
CA LEU A 279 -23.88 6.51 -0.08
C LEU A 279 -24.43 5.93 1.22
N ALA A 280 -25.30 6.64 1.92
CA ALA A 280 -25.94 6.13 3.13
C ALA A 280 -26.80 4.89 2.83
N ALA A 281 -27.60 4.92 1.76
CA ALA A 281 -28.41 3.79 1.32
C ALA A 281 -27.56 2.56 0.97
N TYR A 282 -26.35 2.77 0.42
CA TYR A 282 -25.42 1.70 0.08
C TYR A 282 -24.66 1.16 1.30
N ALA A 283 -24.24 2.04 2.22
CA ALA A 283 -23.38 1.69 3.36
C ALA A 283 -24.14 1.01 4.51
N ARG A 284 -25.38 1.45 4.79
CA ARG A 284 -26.17 0.96 5.94
C ARG A 284 -26.41 -0.55 5.95
N PRO A 285 -26.87 -1.20 4.86
CA PRO A 285 -27.11 -2.66 4.85
C PRO A 285 -25.81 -3.44 5.12
N LEU A 286 -24.66 -2.89 4.75
CA LEU A 286 -23.34 -3.47 4.96
C LEU A 286 -22.75 -3.13 6.33
N ALA A 287 -23.42 -2.29 7.13
CA ALA A 287 -22.89 -1.69 8.36
C ALA A 287 -21.44 -1.19 8.18
N ALA A 288 -21.19 -0.61 7.01
CA ALA A 288 -19.86 -0.10 6.65
C ALA A 288 -19.56 1.21 7.40
N HIS A 289 -18.29 1.42 7.69
CA HIS A 289 -17.78 2.71 8.12
C HIS A 289 -17.37 3.53 6.91
N VAL A 290 -17.62 4.82 6.90
CA VAL A 290 -17.23 5.70 5.80
C VAL A 290 -16.08 6.61 6.24
N ASN A 291 -15.00 6.60 5.48
CA ASN A 291 -13.90 7.55 5.62
C ASN A 291 -14.01 8.60 4.50
N LEU A 292 -14.34 9.83 4.85
CA LEU A 292 -14.31 10.97 3.94
C LEU A 292 -12.89 11.52 3.87
N ILE A 293 -12.33 11.56 2.67
CA ILE A 293 -10.96 11.99 2.41
C ILE A 293 -11.02 13.25 1.56
N PRO A 294 -10.63 14.44 2.06
CA PRO A 294 -10.47 15.59 1.18
C PRO A 294 -9.60 15.22 -0.01
N LEU A 295 -10.03 15.50 -1.24
CA LEU A 295 -9.28 15.16 -2.44
C LEU A 295 -7.86 15.74 -2.36
N ASN A 296 -6.87 14.93 -2.64
CA ASN A 296 -5.51 15.42 -2.86
C ASN A 296 -5.32 15.73 -4.33
N PRO A 297 -4.90 16.95 -4.71
CA PRO A 297 -4.65 17.32 -6.09
C PRO A 297 -3.64 16.38 -6.73
N THR A 298 -3.91 15.98 -7.98
CA THR A 298 -2.99 15.21 -8.82
C THR A 298 -2.84 15.90 -10.17
N PRO A 299 -1.65 15.86 -10.81
CA PRO A 299 -1.39 16.65 -12.01
C PRO A 299 -2.34 16.40 -13.18
N GLY A 300 -2.84 15.19 -13.33
CA GLY A 300 -3.73 14.79 -14.42
C GLY A 300 -5.23 14.96 -14.14
N TYR A 301 -5.62 15.54 -12.98
CA TYR A 301 -7.02 15.65 -12.58
C TYR A 301 -7.41 17.07 -12.23
N GLY A 302 -8.23 17.70 -13.09
CA GLY A 302 -8.57 19.13 -13.02
C GLY A 302 -9.58 19.54 -11.94
N HIS A 303 -10.07 18.59 -11.10
CA HIS A 303 -11.02 18.91 -10.03
C HIS A 303 -10.32 19.28 -8.74
N GLN A 304 -11.01 20.11 -7.94
CA GLN A 304 -10.55 20.56 -6.65
C GLN A 304 -11.17 19.76 -5.50
N PRO A 305 -10.57 19.74 -4.31
CA PRO A 305 -11.22 19.19 -3.13
C PRO A 305 -12.52 19.93 -2.81
N SER A 306 -13.48 19.22 -2.24
CA SER A 306 -14.68 19.87 -1.69
C SER A 306 -14.30 20.87 -0.60
N PRO A 307 -14.96 22.03 -0.50
CA PRO A 307 -14.75 22.96 0.62
C PRO A 307 -15.00 22.31 1.98
N ALA A 308 -14.28 22.74 3.02
CA ALA A 308 -14.36 22.13 4.36
C ALA A 308 -15.81 22.08 4.90
N GLY A 309 -16.56 23.18 4.80
CA GLY A 309 -17.96 23.22 5.21
C GLY A 309 -18.86 22.25 4.43
N ARG A 310 -18.54 21.95 3.16
CA ARG A 310 -19.25 20.94 2.38
C ARG A 310 -18.95 19.53 2.89
N ILE A 311 -17.70 19.24 3.25
CA ILE A 311 -17.31 17.96 3.83
C ILE A 311 -17.98 17.75 5.19
N GLU A 312 -18.02 18.78 6.03
CA GLU A 312 -18.70 18.74 7.33
C GLU A 312 -20.20 18.47 7.18
N HIS A 313 -20.85 19.18 6.25
CA HIS A 313 -22.26 18.96 5.96
C HIS A 313 -22.54 17.54 5.43
N PHE A 314 -21.73 17.06 4.49
CA PHE A 314 -21.83 15.69 3.96
C PHE A 314 -21.65 14.63 5.06
N ALA A 315 -20.73 14.87 6.00
CA ALA A 315 -20.53 13.98 7.16
C ALA A 315 -21.76 14.00 8.10
N ALA A 316 -22.35 15.18 8.33
CA ALA A 316 -23.56 15.33 9.13
C ALA A 316 -24.75 14.59 8.49
N GLU A 317 -24.92 14.70 7.17
CA GLU A 317 -25.95 13.98 6.41
C GLU A 317 -25.78 12.46 6.53
N LEU A 318 -24.58 11.93 6.36
CA LEU A 318 -24.32 10.50 6.56
C LEU A 318 -24.64 10.06 7.99
N SER A 319 -24.27 10.87 8.99
CA SER A 319 -24.55 10.57 10.40
C SER A 319 -26.05 10.57 10.70
N SER A 320 -26.81 11.52 10.12
CA SER A 320 -28.28 11.61 10.27
C SER A 320 -28.99 10.37 9.71
N HIS A 321 -28.38 9.73 8.69
CA HIS A 321 -28.85 8.48 8.10
C HIS A 321 -28.33 7.24 8.85
N GLY A 322 -27.66 7.40 10.01
CA GLY A 322 -27.15 6.29 10.84
C GLY A 322 -25.89 5.60 10.30
N VAL A 323 -25.11 6.27 9.46
CA VAL A 323 -23.82 5.78 8.97
C VAL A 323 -22.69 6.30 9.87
N ASN A 324 -21.81 5.40 10.32
CA ASN A 324 -20.58 5.81 11.02
C ASN A 324 -19.61 6.44 10.02
N VAL A 325 -19.24 7.69 10.25
CA VAL A 325 -18.38 8.45 9.36
C VAL A 325 -17.19 9.06 10.10
N THR A 326 -16.07 9.17 9.42
CA THR A 326 -14.87 9.90 9.89
C THR A 326 -14.35 10.76 8.75
N VAL A 327 -14.07 12.04 9.02
CA VAL A 327 -13.33 12.91 8.10
C VAL A 327 -11.84 12.70 8.37
N ARG A 328 -11.09 12.25 7.34
CA ARG A 328 -9.64 12.00 7.44
C ARG A 328 -8.88 13.32 7.31
N GLN A 329 -7.85 13.46 8.12
CA GLN A 329 -6.86 14.52 7.91
C GLN A 329 -5.80 14.02 6.94
N ASN A 330 -5.60 14.74 5.83
CA ASN A 330 -4.55 14.44 4.88
C ASN A 330 -3.18 14.64 5.51
N ARG A 331 -2.24 13.77 5.19
CA ARG A 331 -0.85 13.83 5.65
C ARG A 331 0.09 13.72 4.46
N GLY A 332 1.25 14.36 4.56
CA GLY A 332 2.28 14.30 3.54
C GLY A 332 1.91 14.96 2.21
N THR A 333 0.92 15.84 2.19
CA THR A 333 0.49 16.54 0.95
C THR A 333 1.60 17.38 0.33
N SER A 334 2.49 17.94 1.14
CA SER A 334 3.62 18.77 0.68
C SER A 334 4.75 17.96 0.00
N ILE A 335 4.73 16.64 0.13
CA ILE A 335 5.71 15.71 -0.47
C ILE A 335 5.04 14.69 -1.39
N ASP A 336 3.80 14.92 -1.83
CA ASP A 336 3.00 14.00 -2.63
C ASP A 336 2.92 12.59 -2.02
N ALA A 337 2.73 12.51 -0.70
CA ALA A 337 2.63 11.25 0.04
C ALA A 337 1.20 10.91 0.48
N ALA A 338 0.22 11.77 0.21
CA ALA A 338 -1.16 11.52 0.57
C ALA A 338 -1.83 10.52 -0.39
N CYS A 339 -2.97 9.97 0.05
CA CYS A 339 -3.72 8.99 -0.75
C CYS A 339 -4.02 9.52 -2.16
N GLY A 340 -3.71 8.72 -3.18
CA GLY A 340 -3.89 9.05 -4.59
C GLY A 340 -2.76 9.87 -5.22
N GLN A 341 -1.75 10.31 -4.47
CA GLN A 341 -0.65 11.14 -5.00
C GLN A 341 0.60 10.34 -5.40
N LEU A 342 0.75 9.10 -4.95
CA LEU A 342 1.92 8.28 -5.24
C LEU A 342 1.98 7.96 -6.75
N ARG A 343 3.11 8.22 -7.38
CA ARG A 343 3.30 7.98 -8.82
C ARG A 343 4.69 7.52 -9.22
N ALA A 344 5.63 7.51 -8.26
CA ALA A 344 7.02 7.08 -8.48
C ALA A 344 7.63 7.70 -9.76
N ASP A 345 7.75 9.03 -9.77
CA ASP A 345 8.31 9.75 -10.92
C ASP A 345 9.64 9.15 -11.34
N LYS A 346 9.75 8.83 -12.64
CA LYS A 346 11.04 8.44 -13.24
C LYS A 346 12.07 9.49 -12.85
N LEU A 347 13.18 9.07 -12.27
CA LEU A 347 14.33 9.94 -12.05
C LEU A 347 14.71 10.52 -13.41
N VAL A 348 14.36 11.78 -13.65
CA VAL A 348 14.93 12.52 -14.77
C VAL A 348 16.42 12.48 -14.52
N SER A 349 17.15 11.82 -15.39
CA SER A 349 18.61 11.68 -15.29
C SER A 349 19.23 13.08 -15.23
N ILE A 350 19.49 13.57 -14.03
CA ILE A 350 20.38 14.70 -13.79
C ILE A 350 21.80 14.19 -14.08
N GLY A 351 22.16 14.09 -15.34
CA GLY A 351 23.44 13.52 -15.73
C GLY A 351 23.70 13.55 -17.21
N ARG A 352 23.53 14.71 -17.89
CA ARG A 352 24.16 15.01 -19.18
C ARG A 352 24.12 16.50 -19.52
N HIS A 353 24.61 17.36 -18.62
CA HIS A 353 25.04 18.69 -19.00
C HIS A 353 26.42 18.95 -18.39
N GLY A 354 27.46 18.47 -19.06
CA GLY A 354 28.82 18.70 -18.62
C GLY A 354 29.88 18.06 -19.48
N ARG A 355 29.76 18.10 -20.83
CA ARG A 355 30.91 17.98 -21.76
C ARG A 355 30.43 18.43 -23.14
N GLY A 356 30.69 19.68 -23.48
CA GLY A 356 30.41 20.17 -24.81
C GLY A 356 30.51 21.68 -24.99
N ALA A 357 31.40 22.36 -24.27
CA ALA A 357 31.67 23.78 -24.51
C ALA A 357 33.15 24.09 -24.33
N ARG A 358 34.05 23.38 -25.04
CA ARG A 358 35.41 23.82 -25.35
C ARG A 358 35.77 23.25 -26.70
N ALA A 359 35.51 24.00 -27.74
CA ALA A 359 36.21 23.97 -29.02
C ALA A 359 35.47 24.87 -30.02
N ARG A 360 35.69 26.18 -29.96
CA ARG A 360 35.61 27.11 -31.10
C ARG A 360 35.98 28.51 -30.61
N ALA A 361 37.26 28.70 -30.35
CA ALA A 361 37.89 30.00 -30.41
C ALA A 361 39.32 29.72 -30.87
N GLU A 362 39.46 29.64 -32.19
CA GLU A 362 40.69 29.82 -32.98
C GLU A 362 40.35 29.51 -34.46
N ARG A 363 39.88 30.52 -35.19
CA ARG A 363 40.31 30.95 -36.53
C ARG A 363 39.56 32.22 -36.92
#